data_ee9c359dae53a298ce1265292642d728
#
_entry.id   ee9c359dae53a298ce1265292642d728
#
_cell.length_a   1.000
_cell.length_b   1.000
_cell.length_c   1.000
_cell.angle_alpha   90.00
_cell.angle_beta   90.00
_cell.angle_gamma   90.00
#
_symmetry.space_group_name_H-M   'P 1'
#
loop_
_entity.id
_entity.type
_entity.pdbx_description
1 polymer ?
#
loop_
_entity_poly.entity_id
_entity_poly.type
_entity_poly.pdbx_seq_one_letter_code
_entity_poly.pdbx_strand_id
1 'polypeptide(L)'
;MPPMNTATLDAAPPANPIPLKQDAAVIGLVGLAHGTSHFSHLLLAPLFPIFMRDFGLSYSDVGLLMSIFFIISGSGQAMAGFVVDRIGARPVLFAAISCFLLASLAGSIATGYSGLVLVAVLAGLGNAPFHPADFTILNQRVSAPRLGYAFSAHGLTGNLGWALAPAFLVGITALSDWRTAYRCAALLYIAVLALLFWQREKLRTEVHVRHADAPKGSDLAFLKLPVVWWCFAFFFLSTMTLAVVQSFAPSILKQLYGVGVEAATLTVSAYMLCGAVGMFVGGFVAATSKHSDRVVAMAMTAGAALLAICATGWLGGTGTMVVLAATGFAVGIGGPSRDMMIKKATPKGATGRVYGTVYSGLDVGFAVSPMVFGAFMDHGWYALTLGGAALVLLISVYAAIGVGHRTVAR
;
A
#
# COMPACT_ATOMS: atom_id res chain seq x y z
N MET A 1 -46.42 -45.17 15.32
CA MET A 1 -45.36 -44.21 15.05
C MET A 1 -45.83 -43.28 13.95
N PRO A 2 -46.03 -41.99 14.19
CA PRO A 2 -46.33 -41.03 13.14
C PRO A 2 -45.05 -40.68 12.38
N PRO A 3 -45.10 -40.34 11.08
CA PRO A 3 -43.91 -40.00 10.29
C PRO A 3 -43.36 -38.67 10.74
N MET A 4 -42.01 -38.62 10.93
CA MET A 4 -41.22 -37.38 11.18
C MET A 4 -41.34 -36.46 9.96
N ASN A 5 -41.91 -35.30 10.20
CA ASN A 5 -42.02 -34.20 9.26
C ASN A 5 -40.61 -33.61 9.04
N THR A 6 -39.96 -33.95 7.95
CA THR A 6 -38.73 -33.29 7.52
C THR A 6 -39.10 -31.90 7.03
N ALA A 7 -39.10 -30.93 7.95
CA ALA A 7 -39.14 -29.53 7.60
C ALA A 7 -37.88 -29.24 6.74
N THR A 8 -38.09 -29.09 5.44
CA THR A 8 -37.12 -28.47 4.53
C THR A 8 -36.79 -27.11 5.11
N LEU A 9 -35.54 -26.96 5.59
CA LEU A 9 -34.97 -25.65 5.89
C LEU A 9 -35.04 -24.86 4.59
N ASP A 10 -36.04 -23.99 4.47
CA ASP A 10 -36.10 -23.01 3.39
C ASP A 10 -34.80 -22.24 3.40
N ALA A 11 -33.94 -22.53 2.42
CA ALA A 11 -32.76 -21.73 2.15
C ALA A 11 -33.22 -20.30 1.88
N ALA A 12 -32.77 -19.36 2.69
CA ALA A 12 -33.06 -17.94 2.49
C ALA A 12 -32.82 -17.60 1.01
N PRO A 13 -33.76 -16.87 0.36
CA PRO A 13 -33.61 -16.53 -1.05
C PRO A 13 -32.24 -15.88 -1.27
N PRO A 14 -31.55 -16.23 -2.37
CA PRO A 14 -30.23 -15.63 -2.64
C PRO A 14 -30.37 -14.10 -2.64
N ALA A 15 -29.63 -13.45 -1.76
CA ALA A 15 -29.62 -11.99 -1.68
C ALA A 15 -29.42 -11.43 -3.11
N ASN A 16 -30.30 -10.52 -3.55
CA ASN A 16 -30.21 -9.91 -4.87
C ASN A 16 -28.78 -9.46 -5.14
N PRO A 17 -28.16 -9.88 -6.24
CA PRO A 17 -26.76 -9.53 -6.49
C PRO A 17 -26.61 -8.01 -6.54
N ILE A 18 -25.65 -7.47 -5.79
CA ILE A 18 -25.35 -6.03 -5.79
C ILE A 18 -25.09 -5.60 -7.25
N PRO A 19 -25.80 -4.55 -7.75
CA PRO A 19 -25.63 -4.10 -9.12
C PRO A 19 -24.17 -3.71 -9.42
N LEU A 20 -23.66 -4.03 -10.60
CA LEU A 20 -22.31 -3.70 -11.03
C LEU A 20 -21.98 -2.21 -10.85
N LYS A 21 -22.95 -1.33 -11.19
CA LYS A 21 -22.80 0.12 -11.03
C LYS A 21 -22.53 0.56 -9.59
N GLN A 22 -23.12 -0.15 -8.63
CA GLN A 22 -22.91 0.15 -7.20
C GLN A 22 -21.50 -0.28 -6.77
N ASP A 23 -21.07 -1.50 -7.09
CA ASP A 23 -19.72 -1.96 -6.80
C ASP A 23 -18.67 -1.06 -7.47
N ALA A 24 -18.83 -0.74 -8.75
CA ALA A 24 -17.93 0.13 -9.50
C ALA A 24 -17.83 1.53 -8.88
N ALA A 25 -18.94 2.08 -8.38
CA ALA A 25 -18.93 3.38 -7.71
C ALA A 25 -18.15 3.34 -6.38
N VAL A 26 -18.32 2.29 -5.57
CA VAL A 26 -17.56 2.12 -4.32
C VAL A 26 -16.08 1.92 -4.62
N ILE A 27 -15.74 1.04 -5.58
CA ILE A 27 -14.36 0.78 -6.01
C ILE A 27 -13.69 2.08 -6.49
N GLY A 28 -14.38 2.88 -7.32
CA GLY A 28 -13.86 4.13 -7.82
C GLY A 28 -13.64 5.18 -6.73
N LEU A 29 -14.56 5.31 -5.77
CA LEU A 29 -14.43 6.26 -4.66
C LEU A 29 -13.29 5.88 -3.71
N VAL A 30 -13.18 4.59 -3.35
CA VAL A 30 -12.08 4.09 -2.53
C VAL A 30 -10.76 4.18 -3.29
N GLY A 31 -10.75 3.83 -4.58
CA GLY A 31 -9.57 3.97 -5.42
C GLY A 31 -9.08 5.41 -5.53
N LEU A 32 -9.99 6.39 -5.69
CA LEU A 32 -9.63 7.81 -5.67
C LEU A 32 -9.02 8.22 -4.34
N ALA A 33 -9.64 7.83 -3.22
CA ALA A 33 -9.13 8.12 -1.90
C ALA A 33 -7.75 7.50 -1.69
N HIS A 34 -7.55 6.24 -2.10
CA HIS A 34 -6.29 5.53 -1.98
C HIS A 34 -5.18 6.14 -2.87
N GLY A 35 -5.50 6.48 -4.12
CA GLY A 35 -4.58 7.22 -4.99
C GLY A 35 -4.14 8.55 -4.38
N THR A 36 -5.07 9.24 -3.71
CA THR A 36 -4.80 10.47 -2.95
C THR A 36 -3.84 10.23 -1.78
N SER A 37 -3.96 9.09 -1.08
CA SER A 37 -3.03 8.71 -0.01
C SER A 37 -1.60 8.52 -0.56
N HIS A 38 -1.44 7.73 -1.61
CA HIS A 38 -0.14 7.49 -2.23
C HIS A 38 0.47 8.75 -2.87
N PHE A 39 -0.35 9.63 -3.43
CA PHE A 39 0.08 10.97 -3.83
C PHE A 39 0.68 11.74 -2.63
N SER A 40 0.04 11.64 -1.47
CA SER A 40 0.45 12.32 -0.25
C SER A 40 1.73 11.78 0.37
N HIS A 41 2.10 10.52 0.11
CA HIS A 41 3.42 9.98 0.46
C HIS A 41 4.58 10.81 -0.11
N LEU A 42 4.36 11.43 -1.26
CA LEU A 42 5.38 12.15 -2.00
C LEU A 42 5.20 13.68 -1.92
N LEU A 43 4.51 14.21 -0.90
CA LEU A 43 4.38 15.65 -0.69
C LEU A 43 5.71 16.35 -0.43
N LEU A 44 6.69 15.65 0.17
CA LEU A 44 7.97 16.22 0.57
C LEU A 44 9.11 15.84 -0.37
N ALA A 45 9.30 14.55 -0.63
CA ALA A 45 10.50 14.02 -1.27
C ALA A 45 10.84 14.64 -2.64
N PRO A 46 9.92 14.89 -3.57
CA PRO A 46 10.23 15.50 -4.85
C PRO A 46 10.78 16.93 -4.76
N LEU A 47 10.50 17.61 -3.64
CA LEU A 47 10.89 18.99 -3.40
C LEU A 47 12.16 19.12 -2.52
N PHE A 48 12.78 18.01 -2.10
CA PHE A 48 13.98 18.02 -1.27
C PHE A 48 15.11 18.91 -1.78
N PRO A 49 15.48 18.88 -3.08
CA PRO A 49 16.56 19.75 -3.57
C PRO A 49 16.22 21.25 -3.37
N ILE A 50 14.95 21.61 -3.44
CA ILE A 50 14.48 22.97 -3.24
C ILE A 50 14.53 23.33 -1.75
N PHE A 51 14.04 22.46 -0.87
CA PHE A 51 14.09 22.69 0.57
C PHE A 51 15.52 22.77 1.11
N MET A 52 16.43 21.92 0.61
CA MET A 52 17.86 21.99 0.95
C MET A 52 18.46 23.34 0.57
N ARG A 53 18.15 23.84 -0.62
CA ARG A 53 18.61 25.14 -1.10
C ARG A 53 17.99 26.31 -0.32
N ASP A 54 16.65 26.31 -0.17
CA ASP A 54 15.90 27.46 0.35
C ASP A 54 16.05 27.59 1.88
N PHE A 55 16.26 26.48 2.59
CA PHE A 55 16.36 26.43 4.05
C PHE A 55 17.72 26.00 4.58
N GLY A 56 18.71 25.76 3.70
CA GLY A 56 20.06 25.33 4.09
C GLY A 56 20.09 23.95 4.76
N LEU A 57 19.19 23.02 4.36
CA LEU A 57 19.06 21.71 4.99
C LEU A 57 20.08 20.71 4.44
N SER A 58 20.51 19.79 5.30
CA SER A 58 21.31 18.63 4.93
C SER A 58 20.45 17.47 4.39
N TYR A 59 21.09 16.46 3.77
CA TYR A 59 20.40 15.21 3.40
C TYR A 59 19.82 14.49 4.62
N SER A 60 20.50 14.57 5.76
CA SER A 60 20.00 14.00 7.02
C SER A 60 18.71 14.68 7.48
N ASP A 61 18.61 16.00 7.35
CA ASP A 61 17.41 16.73 7.74
C ASP A 61 16.20 16.31 6.90
N VAL A 62 16.36 16.28 5.58
CA VAL A 62 15.25 15.88 4.69
C VAL A 62 14.94 14.38 4.81
N GLY A 63 15.94 13.55 5.06
CA GLY A 63 15.76 12.13 5.39
C GLY A 63 14.95 11.93 6.67
N LEU A 64 15.21 12.74 7.71
CA LEU A 64 14.45 12.69 8.97
C LEU A 64 12.98 13.04 8.78
N LEU A 65 12.63 13.94 7.84
CA LEU A 65 11.22 14.23 7.52
C LEU A 65 10.49 12.97 7.05
N MET A 66 11.11 12.15 6.21
CA MET A 66 10.52 10.88 5.76
C MET A 66 10.43 9.86 6.89
N SER A 67 11.45 9.81 7.77
CA SER A 67 11.42 8.95 8.95
C SER A 67 10.25 9.32 9.87
N ILE A 68 10.04 10.61 10.13
CA ILE A 68 8.90 11.10 10.91
C ILE A 68 7.58 10.66 10.26
N PHE A 69 7.43 10.86 8.94
CA PHE A 69 6.25 10.43 8.21
C PHE A 69 5.98 8.93 8.40
N PHE A 70 6.98 8.05 8.13
CA PHE A 70 6.78 6.60 8.18
C PHE A 70 6.60 6.05 9.60
N ILE A 71 7.25 6.63 10.61
CA ILE A 71 7.06 6.25 12.02
C ILE A 71 5.61 6.55 12.44
N ILE A 72 5.12 7.75 12.13
CA ILE A 72 3.75 8.15 12.47
C ILE A 72 2.74 7.31 11.67
N SER A 73 2.97 7.13 10.37
CA SER A 73 2.11 6.33 9.52
C SER A 73 2.04 4.88 10.01
N GLY A 74 3.16 4.21 10.17
CA GLY A 74 3.21 2.79 10.52
C GLY A 74 2.65 2.50 11.92
N SER A 75 3.05 3.28 12.94
CA SER A 75 2.49 3.15 14.29
C SER A 75 1.01 3.50 14.32
N GLY A 76 0.63 4.59 13.66
CA GLY A 76 -0.74 5.04 13.56
C GLY A 76 -1.63 4.06 12.79
N GLN A 77 -1.11 3.38 11.77
CA GLN A 77 -1.87 2.42 10.95
C GLN A 77 -2.35 1.22 11.78
N ALA A 78 -1.51 0.66 12.62
CA ALA A 78 -1.90 -0.40 13.54
C ALA A 78 -2.99 0.06 14.52
N MET A 79 -2.90 1.30 15.02
CA MET A 79 -3.88 1.88 15.95
C MET A 79 -5.19 2.29 15.25
N ALA A 80 -5.11 2.85 14.05
CA ALA A 80 -6.26 3.32 13.30
C ALA A 80 -7.27 2.20 13.00
N GLY A 81 -6.81 0.96 12.89
CA GLY A 81 -7.70 -0.19 12.73
C GLY A 81 -8.70 -0.36 13.87
N PHE A 82 -8.30 -0.07 15.10
CA PHE A 82 -9.23 -0.11 16.26
C PHE A 82 -10.25 1.02 16.20
N VAL A 83 -9.84 2.18 15.71
CA VAL A 83 -10.75 3.34 15.53
C VAL A 83 -11.77 3.02 14.44
N VAL A 84 -11.32 2.49 13.30
CA VAL A 84 -12.19 2.07 12.18
C VAL A 84 -13.23 1.06 12.63
N ASP A 85 -12.83 0.04 13.40
CA ASP A 85 -13.77 -0.98 13.91
C ASP A 85 -14.77 -0.41 14.91
N ARG A 86 -14.46 0.69 15.62
CA ARG A 86 -15.31 1.30 16.64
C ARG A 86 -16.28 2.36 16.10
N ILE A 87 -15.83 3.21 15.16
CA ILE A 87 -16.64 4.34 14.67
C ILE A 87 -16.99 4.25 13.18
N GLY A 88 -16.52 3.19 12.51
CA GLY A 88 -16.69 2.96 11.08
C GLY A 88 -15.60 3.60 10.23
N ALA A 89 -15.44 3.12 9.01
CA ALA A 89 -14.37 3.53 8.12
C ALA A 89 -14.58 4.94 7.52
N ARG A 90 -15.84 5.31 7.22
CA ARG A 90 -16.15 6.59 6.55
C ARG A 90 -15.65 7.83 7.30
N PRO A 91 -15.96 8.06 8.58
CA PRO A 91 -15.46 9.25 9.29
C PRO A 91 -13.94 9.27 9.40
N VAL A 92 -13.32 8.11 9.54
CA VAL A 92 -11.87 7.96 9.62
C VAL A 92 -11.20 8.33 8.29
N LEU A 93 -11.78 7.91 7.15
CA LEU A 93 -11.29 8.26 5.82
C LEU A 93 -11.38 9.78 5.57
N PHE A 94 -12.48 10.45 5.99
CA PHE A 94 -12.59 11.89 5.86
C PHE A 94 -11.58 12.63 6.73
N ALA A 95 -11.36 12.19 7.98
CA ALA A 95 -10.33 12.75 8.85
C ALA A 95 -8.92 12.59 8.23
N ALA A 96 -8.64 11.45 7.61
CA ALA A 96 -7.38 11.16 6.93
C ALA A 96 -7.09 12.16 5.80
N ILE A 97 -8.05 12.37 4.89
CA ILE A 97 -7.87 13.32 3.78
C ILE A 97 -7.82 14.76 4.31
N SER A 98 -8.53 15.06 5.38
CA SER A 98 -8.44 16.39 6.05
C SER A 98 -7.04 16.62 6.62
N CYS A 99 -6.35 15.60 7.13
CA CYS A 99 -4.95 15.72 7.53
C CYS A 99 -4.03 16.04 6.33
N PHE A 100 -4.25 15.46 5.16
CA PHE A 100 -3.49 15.81 3.95
C PHE A 100 -3.77 17.25 3.48
N LEU A 101 -5.02 17.70 3.56
CA LEU A 101 -5.38 19.10 3.32
C LEU A 101 -4.59 20.02 4.27
N LEU A 102 -4.61 19.73 5.56
CA LEU A 102 -3.87 20.52 6.56
C LEU A 102 -2.36 20.45 6.34
N ALA A 103 -1.81 19.30 5.97
CA ALA A 103 -0.41 19.14 5.59
C ALA A 103 -0.03 20.06 4.42
N SER A 104 -0.88 20.11 3.39
CA SER A 104 -0.65 20.99 2.24
C SER A 104 -0.79 22.46 2.58
N LEU A 105 -1.76 22.83 3.39
CA LEU A 105 -1.87 24.21 3.89
C LEU A 105 -0.63 24.60 4.71
N ALA A 106 -0.18 23.74 5.63
CA ALA A 106 1.05 23.95 6.41
C ALA A 106 2.27 24.09 5.49
N GLY A 107 2.39 23.23 4.47
CA GLY A 107 3.47 23.32 3.46
C GLY A 107 3.44 24.65 2.72
N SER A 108 2.27 25.12 2.33
CA SER A 108 2.12 26.39 1.57
C SER A 108 2.59 27.63 2.32
N ILE A 109 2.67 27.58 3.65
CA ILE A 109 3.10 28.70 4.51
C ILE A 109 4.40 28.37 5.27
N ALA A 110 5.04 27.23 5.02
CA ALA A 110 6.26 26.84 5.71
C ALA A 110 7.40 27.83 5.44
N THR A 111 8.06 28.28 6.51
CA THR A 111 9.19 29.23 6.46
C THR A 111 10.51 28.60 6.88
N GLY A 112 10.54 27.31 7.16
CA GLY A 112 11.74 26.59 7.59
C GLY A 112 11.44 25.12 7.92
N TYR A 113 12.43 24.47 8.50
CA TYR A 113 12.42 23.04 8.80
C TYR A 113 11.23 22.61 9.68
N SER A 114 10.91 23.39 10.72
CA SER A 114 9.77 23.11 11.60
C SER A 114 8.42 23.03 10.87
N GLY A 115 8.23 23.89 9.85
CA GLY A 115 7.06 23.83 8.97
C GLY A 115 7.02 22.55 8.16
N LEU A 116 8.16 22.09 7.65
CA LEU A 116 8.26 20.82 6.94
C LEU A 116 8.04 19.60 7.86
N VAL A 117 8.50 19.68 9.12
CA VAL A 117 8.18 18.67 10.16
C VAL A 117 6.67 18.58 10.38
N LEU A 118 5.98 19.72 10.46
CA LEU A 118 4.53 19.73 10.60
C LEU A 118 3.84 19.07 9.38
N VAL A 119 4.34 19.32 8.17
CA VAL A 119 3.86 18.63 6.96
C VAL A 119 4.05 17.11 7.10
N ALA A 120 5.24 16.65 7.52
CA ALA A 120 5.53 15.23 7.69
C ALA A 120 4.61 14.57 8.74
N VAL A 121 4.39 15.23 9.87
CA VAL A 121 3.48 14.76 10.95
C VAL A 121 2.04 14.66 10.45
N LEU A 122 1.51 15.72 9.85
CA LEU A 122 0.12 15.74 9.36
C LEU A 122 -0.11 14.76 8.22
N ALA A 123 0.86 14.65 7.29
CA ALA A 123 0.78 13.69 6.20
C ALA A 123 0.88 12.24 6.72
N GLY A 124 1.75 11.96 7.70
CA GLY A 124 1.85 10.66 8.34
C GLY A 124 0.56 10.25 9.08
N LEU A 125 -0.06 11.19 9.82
CA LEU A 125 -1.36 10.98 10.46
C LEU A 125 -2.47 10.74 9.44
N GLY A 126 -2.45 11.47 8.32
CA GLY A 126 -3.39 11.27 7.21
C GLY A 126 -3.22 9.90 6.56
N ASN A 127 -1.98 9.44 6.37
CA ASN A 127 -1.70 8.15 5.73
C ASN A 127 -2.09 6.94 6.58
N ALA A 128 -1.87 7.02 7.89
CA ALA A 128 -2.05 5.92 8.83
C ALA A 128 -3.38 5.15 8.69
N PRO A 129 -4.57 5.78 8.56
CA PRO A 129 -5.82 5.03 8.59
C PRO A 129 -6.28 4.50 7.23
N PHE A 130 -5.58 4.76 6.11
CA PHE A 130 -6.09 4.41 4.78
C PHE A 130 -6.33 2.92 4.60
N HIS A 131 -5.33 2.07 4.79
CA HIS A 131 -5.51 0.64 4.58
C HIS A 131 -6.61 0.03 5.46
N PRO A 132 -6.67 0.27 6.80
CA PRO A 132 -7.78 -0.23 7.60
C PRO A 132 -9.14 0.32 7.17
N ALA A 133 -9.24 1.58 6.75
CA ALA A 133 -10.50 2.18 6.30
C ALA A 133 -10.92 1.64 4.93
N ASP A 134 -10.02 1.69 3.94
CA ASP A 134 -10.28 1.28 2.57
C ASP A 134 -10.71 -0.19 2.49
N PHE A 135 -9.95 -1.07 3.10
CA PHE A 135 -10.29 -2.50 3.10
C PHE A 135 -11.56 -2.81 3.90
N THR A 136 -11.88 -2.04 4.93
CA THR A 136 -13.17 -2.18 5.62
C THR A 136 -14.32 -1.80 4.70
N ILE A 137 -14.21 -0.68 3.96
CA ILE A 137 -15.24 -0.28 2.99
C ILE A 137 -15.37 -1.32 1.88
N LEU A 138 -14.26 -1.71 1.24
CA LEU A 138 -14.30 -2.68 0.14
C LEU A 138 -14.88 -4.02 0.58
N ASN A 139 -14.47 -4.55 1.73
CA ASN A 139 -14.95 -5.83 2.23
C ASN A 139 -16.44 -5.83 2.62
N GLN A 140 -16.99 -4.68 3.03
CA GLN A 140 -18.40 -4.58 3.44
C GLN A 140 -19.33 -4.14 2.30
N ARG A 141 -18.82 -3.39 1.32
CA ARG A 141 -19.67 -2.71 0.33
C ARG A 141 -19.57 -3.29 -1.08
N VAL A 142 -18.52 -4.07 -1.38
CA VAL A 142 -18.33 -4.71 -2.69
C VAL A 142 -18.73 -6.19 -2.61
N SER A 143 -19.43 -6.66 -3.62
CA SER A 143 -19.84 -8.05 -3.72
C SER A 143 -18.66 -9.01 -3.78
N ALA A 144 -18.75 -10.17 -3.11
CA ALA A 144 -17.67 -11.14 -2.99
C ALA A 144 -17.05 -11.56 -4.35
N PRO A 145 -17.83 -11.80 -5.43
CA PRO A 145 -17.25 -12.15 -6.73
C PRO A 145 -16.37 -11.04 -7.36
N ARG A 146 -16.56 -9.78 -6.95
CA ARG A 146 -15.84 -8.63 -7.54
C ARG A 146 -14.71 -8.07 -6.65
N LEU A 147 -14.47 -8.66 -5.48
CA LEU A 147 -13.43 -8.19 -4.56
C LEU A 147 -12.02 -8.29 -5.14
N GLY A 148 -11.73 -9.29 -5.97
CA GLY A 148 -10.44 -9.38 -6.66
C GLY A 148 -10.18 -8.15 -7.54
N TYR A 149 -11.19 -7.71 -8.29
CA TYR A 149 -11.13 -6.49 -9.09
C TYR A 149 -11.03 -5.22 -8.23
N ALA A 150 -11.75 -5.19 -7.09
CA ALA A 150 -11.68 -4.08 -6.15
C ALA A 150 -10.27 -3.89 -5.57
N PHE A 151 -9.63 -4.98 -5.19
CA PHE A 151 -8.25 -4.95 -4.66
C PHE A 151 -7.23 -4.62 -5.75
N SER A 152 -7.47 -5.07 -7.00
CA SER A 152 -6.67 -4.66 -8.15
C SER A 152 -6.77 -3.15 -8.39
N ALA A 153 -7.98 -2.60 -8.44
CA ALA A 153 -8.22 -1.17 -8.62
C ALA A 153 -7.59 -0.35 -7.50
N HIS A 154 -7.69 -0.80 -6.25
CA HIS A 154 -7.06 -0.19 -5.09
C HIS A 154 -5.54 -0.11 -5.26
N GLY A 155 -4.85 -1.21 -5.58
CA GLY A 155 -3.41 -1.21 -5.80
C GLY A 155 -2.98 -0.39 -7.03
N LEU A 156 -3.77 -0.44 -8.12
CA LEU A 156 -3.51 0.35 -9.33
C LEU A 156 -3.56 1.85 -9.04
N THR A 157 -4.60 2.31 -8.33
CA THR A 157 -4.75 3.73 -8.00
C THR A 157 -3.67 4.22 -7.04
N GLY A 158 -3.17 3.37 -6.14
CA GLY A 158 -2.00 3.67 -5.32
C GLY A 158 -0.76 3.94 -6.17
N ASN A 159 -0.44 3.06 -7.14
CA ASN A 159 0.69 3.25 -8.05
C ASN A 159 0.54 4.52 -8.90
N LEU A 160 -0.68 4.84 -9.35
CA LEU A 160 -0.94 6.09 -10.08
C LEU A 160 -0.74 7.31 -9.18
N GLY A 161 -1.13 7.25 -7.91
CA GLY A 161 -0.88 8.31 -6.94
C GLY A 161 0.62 8.62 -6.81
N TRP A 162 1.45 7.59 -6.64
CA TRP A 162 2.92 7.76 -6.60
C TRP A 162 3.49 8.30 -7.91
N ALA A 163 2.99 7.86 -9.06
CA ALA A 163 3.49 8.34 -10.34
C ALA A 163 3.12 9.80 -10.64
N LEU A 164 1.94 10.24 -10.20
CA LEU A 164 1.44 11.59 -10.47
C LEU A 164 2.01 12.66 -9.55
N ALA A 165 2.35 12.31 -8.30
CA ALA A 165 2.77 13.30 -7.30
C ALA A 165 4.03 14.09 -7.70
N PRO A 166 5.15 13.46 -8.15
CA PRO A 166 6.32 14.21 -8.59
C PRO A 166 6.03 15.13 -9.78
N ALA A 167 5.32 14.63 -10.79
CA ALA A 167 4.96 15.41 -11.96
C ALA A 167 4.11 16.63 -11.60
N PHE A 168 3.14 16.46 -10.70
CA PHE A 168 2.29 17.53 -10.20
C PHE A 168 3.09 18.57 -9.41
N LEU A 169 3.84 18.14 -8.39
CA LEU A 169 4.55 19.05 -7.50
C LEU A 169 5.69 19.79 -8.21
N VAL A 170 6.55 19.06 -8.90
CA VAL A 170 7.69 19.63 -9.62
C VAL A 170 7.24 20.45 -10.83
N GLY A 171 6.22 19.97 -11.55
CA GLY A 171 5.67 20.69 -12.71
C GLY A 171 5.08 22.04 -12.31
N ILE A 172 4.26 22.12 -11.26
CA ILE A 172 3.71 23.40 -10.79
C ILE A 172 4.83 24.28 -10.23
N THR A 173 5.79 23.69 -9.50
CA THR A 173 6.94 24.44 -8.97
C THR A 173 7.78 25.08 -10.07
N ALA A 174 7.97 24.39 -11.19
CA ALA A 174 8.69 24.92 -12.34
C ALA A 174 7.95 26.09 -13.04
N LEU A 175 6.63 26.09 -12.98
CA LEU A 175 5.80 27.17 -13.56
C LEU A 175 5.58 28.35 -12.62
N SER A 176 5.81 28.16 -11.32
CA SER A 176 5.56 29.18 -10.29
C SER A 176 6.52 29.01 -9.11
N ASP A 177 6.09 28.37 -8.04
CA ASP A 177 6.88 28.09 -6.84
C ASP A 177 6.31 26.85 -6.09
N TRP A 178 7.11 26.29 -5.19
CA TRP A 178 6.70 25.09 -4.45
C TRP A 178 5.55 25.35 -3.45
N ARG A 179 5.36 26.58 -2.95
CA ARG A 179 4.22 26.92 -2.09
C ARG A 179 2.93 26.92 -2.89
N THR A 180 2.98 27.36 -4.13
CA THR A 180 1.86 27.25 -5.08
C THR A 180 1.53 25.79 -5.38
N ALA A 181 2.52 24.90 -5.53
CA ALA A 181 2.27 23.47 -5.69
C ALA A 181 1.52 22.91 -4.47
N TYR A 182 1.88 23.28 -3.25
CA TYR A 182 1.13 22.90 -2.05
C TYR A 182 -0.30 23.47 -2.00
N ARG A 183 -0.51 24.72 -2.43
CA ARG A 183 -1.87 25.32 -2.53
C ARG A 183 -2.72 24.53 -3.54
N CYS A 184 -2.17 24.15 -4.68
CA CYS A 184 -2.85 23.31 -5.66
C CYS A 184 -3.14 21.91 -5.09
N ALA A 185 -2.25 21.32 -4.31
CA ALA A 185 -2.51 20.06 -3.62
C ALA A 185 -3.64 20.21 -2.57
N ALA A 186 -3.69 21.32 -1.84
CA ALA A 186 -4.80 21.61 -0.93
C ALA A 186 -6.14 21.69 -1.66
N LEU A 187 -6.20 22.35 -2.83
CA LEU A 187 -7.40 22.39 -3.67
C LEU A 187 -7.80 21.00 -4.18
N LEU A 188 -6.82 20.15 -4.54
CA LEU A 188 -7.09 18.75 -4.91
C LEU A 188 -7.77 18.01 -3.75
N TYR A 189 -7.25 18.13 -2.53
CA TYR A 189 -7.86 17.47 -1.35
C TYR A 189 -9.25 18.00 -1.04
N ILE A 190 -9.50 19.30 -1.20
CA ILE A 190 -10.84 19.87 -1.08
C ILE A 190 -11.80 19.25 -2.09
N ALA A 191 -11.38 19.14 -3.36
CA ALA A 191 -12.19 18.53 -4.41
C ALA A 191 -12.50 17.07 -4.13
N VAL A 192 -11.49 16.30 -3.67
CA VAL A 192 -11.68 14.90 -3.29
C VAL A 192 -12.64 14.79 -2.10
N LEU A 193 -12.44 15.57 -1.03
CA LEU A 193 -13.35 15.61 0.13
C LEU A 193 -14.78 15.94 -0.28
N ALA A 194 -14.98 16.93 -1.14
CA ALA A 194 -16.30 17.34 -1.61
C ALA A 194 -16.99 16.20 -2.38
N LEU A 195 -16.25 15.52 -3.28
CA LEU A 195 -16.78 14.37 -4.02
C LEU A 195 -17.14 13.20 -3.10
N LEU A 196 -16.24 12.84 -2.16
CA LEU A 196 -16.49 11.77 -1.21
C LEU A 196 -17.66 12.11 -0.26
N PHE A 197 -17.77 13.36 0.16
CA PHE A 197 -18.89 13.82 0.97
C PHE A 197 -20.22 13.76 0.22
N TRP A 198 -20.24 14.14 -1.05
CA TRP A 198 -21.42 14.01 -1.90
C TRP A 198 -21.87 12.54 -2.05
N GLN A 199 -20.93 11.62 -2.12
CA GLN A 199 -21.18 10.19 -2.28
C GLN A 199 -21.09 9.40 -0.94
N ARG A 200 -21.12 10.08 0.20
CA ARG A 200 -20.79 9.52 1.53
C ARG A 200 -21.59 8.26 1.93
N GLU A 201 -22.82 8.14 1.44
CA GLU A 201 -23.66 6.98 1.79
C GLU A 201 -23.14 5.66 1.16
N LYS A 202 -22.43 5.75 0.04
CA LYS A 202 -21.79 4.58 -0.59
C LYS A 202 -20.58 4.08 0.23
N LEU A 203 -19.98 4.94 1.05
CA LEU A 203 -18.81 4.64 1.89
C LEU A 203 -19.19 4.25 3.33
N ARG A 204 -20.49 4.23 3.67
CA ARG A 204 -20.94 3.89 5.01
C ARG A 204 -20.64 2.42 5.32
N THR A 205 -20.00 2.17 6.45
CA THR A 205 -19.72 0.83 6.97
C THR A 205 -20.52 0.58 8.24
N GLU A 206 -20.85 -0.67 8.47
CA GLU A 206 -21.48 -1.10 9.71
C GLU A 206 -20.42 -1.23 10.80
N VAL A 207 -20.76 -0.72 11.98
CA VAL A 207 -19.96 -0.89 13.18
C VAL A 207 -20.47 -2.12 13.90
N HIS A 208 -19.62 -3.08 14.17
CA HIS A 208 -20.01 -4.24 14.96
C HIS A 208 -20.20 -3.82 16.41
N VAL A 209 -21.47 -3.53 16.77
CA VAL A 209 -21.86 -3.34 18.17
C VAL A 209 -21.67 -4.69 18.84
N ARG A 210 -20.76 -4.75 19.80
CA ARG A 210 -20.54 -5.92 20.63
C ARG A 210 -21.79 -6.12 21.47
N HIS A 211 -22.53 -7.21 21.27
CA HIS A 211 -23.61 -7.56 22.15
C HIS A 211 -23.08 -7.68 23.59
N ALA A 212 -23.83 -7.16 24.56
CA ALA A 212 -23.43 -7.15 25.97
C ALA A 212 -23.09 -8.55 26.49
N ASP A 213 -23.71 -9.58 25.92
CA ASP A 213 -23.55 -11.00 26.27
C ASP A 213 -22.44 -11.72 25.50
N ALA A 214 -21.72 -11.02 24.59
CA ALA A 214 -20.61 -11.64 23.88
C ALA A 214 -19.45 -11.91 24.87
N PRO A 215 -18.81 -13.10 24.82
CA PRO A 215 -17.66 -13.39 25.66
C PRO A 215 -16.68 -12.23 25.62
N LYS A 216 -16.21 -11.77 26.78
CA LYS A 216 -15.23 -10.69 26.90
C LYS A 216 -13.86 -11.14 26.33
N GLY A 217 -13.80 -11.39 25.03
CA GLY A 217 -12.54 -11.57 24.32
C GLY A 217 -11.80 -10.23 24.27
N SER A 218 -10.51 -10.24 24.59
CA SER A 218 -9.66 -9.06 24.47
C SER A 218 -9.71 -8.52 23.04
N ASP A 219 -9.79 -7.18 22.88
CA ASP A 219 -9.65 -6.51 21.59
C ASP A 219 -8.35 -6.88 20.86
N LEU A 220 -7.37 -7.40 21.61
CA LEU A 220 -6.07 -7.87 21.11
C LEU A 220 -6.05 -9.38 20.81
N ALA A 221 -7.17 -10.09 20.94
CA ALA A 221 -7.19 -11.55 20.72
C ALA A 221 -6.73 -11.96 19.31
N PHE A 222 -6.95 -11.11 18.31
CA PHE A 222 -6.48 -11.36 16.94
C PHE A 222 -4.95 -11.40 16.82
N LEU A 223 -4.20 -10.72 17.70
CA LEU A 223 -2.72 -10.77 17.74
C LEU A 223 -2.19 -12.15 18.18
N LYS A 224 -3.03 -12.98 18.83
CA LYS A 224 -2.68 -14.36 19.15
C LYS A 224 -2.81 -15.30 17.95
N LEU A 225 -3.38 -14.83 16.84
CA LEU A 225 -3.54 -15.62 15.62
C LEU A 225 -2.21 -15.63 14.83
N PRO A 226 -1.53 -16.77 14.70
CA PRO A 226 -0.25 -16.84 13.97
C PRO A 226 -0.39 -16.35 12.52
N VAL A 227 -1.57 -16.52 11.90
CA VAL A 227 -1.81 -16.08 10.53
C VAL A 227 -1.66 -14.57 10.33
N VAL A 228 -1.98 -13.75 11.35
CA VAL A 228 -1.81 -12.29 11.30
C VAL A 228 -0.33 -11.93 11.18
N TRP A 229 0.53 -12.61 11.95
CA TRP A 229 1.98 -12.39 11.92
C TRP A 229 2.63 -12.91 10.64
N TRP A 230 2.10 -13.99 10.07
CA TRP A 230 2.55 -14.45 8.75
C TRP A 230 2.19 -13.43 7.65
N CYS A 231 1.00 -12.83 7.71
CA CYS A 231 0.63 -11.75 6.80
C CYS A 231 1.52 -10.52 7.01
N PHE A 232 1.77 -10.10 8.26
CA PHE A 232 2.68 -9.00 8.58
C PHE A 232 4.09 -9.27 8.02
N ALA A 233 4.65 -10.44 8.30
CA ALA A 233 5.98 -10.81 7.82
C ALA A 233 6.07 -10.80 6.29
N PHE A 234 5.01 -11.26 5.60
CA PHE A 234 4.93 -11.18 4.15
C PHE A 234 5.04 -9.73 3.65
N PHE A 235 4.26 -8.81 4.25
CA PHE A 235 4.31 -7.39 3.88
C PHE A 235 5.67 -6.77 4.17
N PHE A 236 6.20 -7.01 5.36
CA PHE A 236 7.53 -6.55 5.76
C PHE A 236 8.60 -6.96 4.74
N LEU A 237 8.68 -8.26 4.44
CA LEU A 237 9.71 -8.80 3.54
C LEU A 237 9.52 -8.33 2.08
N SER A 238 8.30 -8.41 1.55
CA SER A 238 8.03 -7.98 0.17
C SER A 238 8.26 -6.48 -0.04
N THR A 239 7.96 -5.66 0.97
CA THR A 239 8.20 -4.22 0.93
C THR A 239 9.67 -3.88 1.09
N MET A 240 10.44 -4.63 1.87
CA MET A 240 11.91 -4.46 1.89
C MET A 240 12.51 -4.57 0.49
N THR A 241 12.07 -5.56 -0.30
CA THR A 241 12.50 -5.72 -1.69
C THR A 241 12.08 -4.53 -2.57
N LEU A 242 10.84 -4.09 -2.43
CA LEU A 242 10.33 -2.93 -3.16
C LEU A 242 11.15 -1.67 -2.85
N ALA A 243 11.46 -1.44 -1.57
CA ALA A 243 12.26 -0.31 -1.12
C ALA A 243 13.68 -0.33 -1.70
N VAL A 244 14.31 -1.50 -1.85
CA VAL A 244 15.62 -1.65 -2.53
C VAL A 244 15.52 -1.18 -3.97
N VAL A 245 14.51 -1.63 -4.72
CA VAL A 245 14.34 -1.23 -6.12
C VAL A 245 14.09 0.27 -6.23
N GLN A 246 13.20 0.82 -5.41
CA GLN A 246 12.86 2.25 -5.44
C GLN A 246 14.05 3.14 -5.07
N SER A 247 14.79 2.78 -4.04
CA SER A 247 15.83 3.64 -3.48
C SER A 247 17.20 3.43 -4.14
N PHE A 248 17.55 2.21 -4.54
CA PHE A 248 18.91 1.87 -4.92
C PHE A 248 19.08 1.42 -6.36
N ALA A 249 18.03 0.99 -7.08
CA ALA A 249 18.19 0.54 -8.47
C ALA A 249 18.86 1.60 -9.38
N PRO A 250 18.53 2.89 -9.32
CA PRO A 250 19.21 3.89 -10.13
C PRO A 250 20.70 3.95 -9.86
N SER A 251 21.11 3.94 -8.58
CA SER A 251 22.52 3.96 -8.18
C SER A 251 23.25 2.68 -8.60
N ILE A 252 22.61 1.52 -8.44
CA ILE A 252 23.16 0.22 -8.84
C ILE A 252 23.40 0.18 -10.35
N LEU A 253 22.41 0.58 -11.15
CA LEU A 253 22.53 0.64 -12.61
C LEU A 253 23.65 1.58 -13.08
N LYS A 254 23.80 2.73 -12.42
CA LYS A 254 24.89 3.66 -12.68
C LYS A 254 26.24 3.07 -12.34
N GLN A 255 26.38 2.48 -11.16
CA GLN A 255 27.67 1.99 -10.65
C GLN A 255 28.14 0.71 -11.33
N LEU A 256 27.23 -0.24 -11.61
CA LEU A 256 27.59 -1.52 -12.24
C LEU A 256 27.75 -1.42 -13.77
N TYR A 257 26.94 -0.56 -14.41
CA TYR A 257 26.82 -0.57 -15.86
C TYR A 257 27.03 0.78 -16.53
N GLY A 258 27.33 1.83 -15.78
CA GLY A 258 27.49 3.18 -16.33
C GLY A 258 26.22 3.76 -16.96
N VAL A 259 25.03 3.25 -16.58
CA VAL A 259 23.75 3.75 -17.10
C VAL A 259 23.55 5.20 -16.68
N GLY A 260 23.17 6.06 -17.62
CA GLY A 260 22.89 7.47 -17.33
C GLY A 260 21.76 7.63 -16.31
N VAL A 261 21.83 8.66 -15.48
CA VAL A 261 20.90 8.88 -14.34
C VAL A 261 19.45 8.93 -14.78
N GLU A 262 19.16 9.54 -15.93
CA GLU A 262 17.81 9.63 -16.48
C GLU A 262 17.24 8.24 -16.82
N ALA A 263 17.97 7.42 -17.57
CA ALA A 263 17.57 6.08 -17.93
C ALA A 263 17.43 5.16 -16.69
N ALA A 264 18.35 5.29 -15.74
CA ALA A 264 18.31 4.56 -14.49
C ALA A 264 17.07 4.93 -13.65
N THR A 265 16.71 6.20 -13.61
CA THR A 265 15.48 6.67 -12.92
C THR A 265 14.21 6.21 -13.64
N LEU A 266 14.20 6.27 -14.98
CA LEU A 266 13.09 5.75 -15.79
C LEU A 266 12.87 4.25 -15.57
N THR A 267 13.90 3.49 -15.20
CA THR A 267 13.76 2.06 -14.86
C THR A 267 12.85 1.84 -13.65
N VAL A 268 12.94 2.69 -12.62
CA VAL A 268 12.03 2.62 -11.46
C VAL A 268 10.59 2.93 -11.88
N SER A 269 10.41 3.94 -12.73
CA SER A 269 9.08 4.26 -13.29
C SER A 269 8.53 3.09 -14.11
N ALA A 270 9.37 2.46 -14.93
CA ALA A 270 8.98 1.27 -15.70
C ALA A 270 8.61 0.09 -14.79
N TYR A 271 9.38 -0.16 -13.72
CA TYR A 271 9.04 -1.16 -12.71
C TYR A 271 7.66 -0.90 -12.11
N MET A 272 7.35 0.35 -11.73
CA MET A 272 6.06 0.73 -11.15
C MET A 272 4.91 0.58 -12.13
N LEU A 273 5.09 1.03 -13.37
CA LEU A 273 4.07 0.90 -14.42
C LEU A 273 3.81 -0.57 -14.79
N CYS A 274 4.87 -1.37 -14.96
CA CYS A 274 4.73 -2.80 -15.18
C CYS A 274 4.05 -3.49 -13.99
N GLY A 275 4.35 -3.06 -12.77
CA GLY A 275 3.66 -3.50 -11.56
C GLY A 275 2.17 -3.18 -11.58
N ALA A 276 1.79 -1.98 -12.01
CA ALA A 276 0.41 -1.58 -12.18
C ALA A 276 -0.32 -2.45 -13.22
N VAL A 277 0.32 -2.72 -14.37
CA VAL A 277 -0.22 -3.66 -15.38
C VAL A 277 -0.34 -5.06 -14.81
N GLY A 278 0.66 -5.52 -14.05
CA GLY A 278 0.63 -6.78 -13.32
C GLY A 278 -0.54 -6.87 -12.35
N MET A 279 -0.81 -5.82 -11.58
CA MET A 279 -1.98 -5.75 -10.68
C MET A 279 -3.30 -5.79 -11.44
N PHE A 280 -3.39 -5.14 -12.59
CA PHE A 280 -4.58 -5.21 -13.43
C PHE A 280 -4.86 -6.65 -13.88
N VAL A 281 -3.86 -7.35 -14.42
CA VAL A 281 -3.94 -8.77 -14.79
C VAL A 281 -4.25 -9.63 -13.56
N GLY A 282 -3.56 -9.37 -12.45
CA GLY A 282 -3.74 -10.06 -11.17
C GLY A 282 -5.15 -9.96 -10.61
N GLY A 283 -5.89 -8.90 -10.92
CA GLY A 283 -7.29 -8.73 -10.54
C GLY A 283 -8.20 -9.82 -11.15
N PHE A 284 -8.00 -10.16 -12.41
CA PHE A 284 -8.72 -11.26 -13.08
C PHE A 284 -8.34 -12.61 -12.46
N VAL A 285 -7.05 -12.80 -12.18
CA VAL A 285 -6.55 -14.03 -11.54
C VAL A 285 -7.14 -14.18 -10.14
N ALA A 286 -7.14 -13.11 -9.33
CA ALA A 286 -7.69 -13.13 -7.97
C ALA A 286 -9.20 -13.35 -7.94
N ALA A 287 -9.94 -12.85 -8.93
CA ALA A 287 -11.39 -13.04 -9.02
C ALA A 287 -11.79 -14.49 -9.36
N THR A 288 -10.94 -15.23 -10.07
CA THR A 288 -11.22 -16.57 -10.57
C THR A 288 -10.50 -17.68 -9.80
N SER A 289 -9.35 -17.39 -9.17
CA SER A 289 -8.54 -18.39 -8.47
C SER A 289 -9.09 -18.73 -7.10
N LYS A 290 -9.17 -20.03 -6.81
CA LYS A 290 -9.50 -20.56 -5.47
C LYS A 290 -8.27 -20.57 -4.54
N HIS A 291 -7.05 -20.54 -5.08
CA HIS A 291 -5.76 -20.71 -4.39
C HIS A 291 -4.93 -19.42 -4.42
N SER A 292 -5.36 -18.40 -3.68
CA SER A 292 -4.69 -17.10 -3.62
C SER A 292 -3.22 -17.22 -3.15
N ASP A 293 -2.94 -18.11 -2.21
CA ASP A 293 -1.61 -18.43 -1.69
C ASP A 293 -0.64 -18.93 -2.78
N ARG A 294 -1.11 -19.81 -3.65
CA ARG A 294 -0.30 -20.32 -4.78
C ARG A 294 -0.01 -19.23 -5.80
N VAL A 295 -0.99 -18.38 -6.12
CA VAL A 295 -0.81 -17.25 -7.03
C VAL A 295 0.25 -16.30 -6.49
N VAL A 296 0.16 -15.94 -5.21
CA VAL A 296 1.16 -15.09 -4.55
C VAL A 296 2.53 -15.75 -4.55
N ALA A 297 2.63 -17.05 -4.18
CA ALA A 297 3.89 -17.77 -4.16
C ALA A 297 4.55 -17.80 -5.54
N MET A 298 3.80 -18.11 -6.60
CA MET A 298 4.33 -18.13 -7.98
C MET A 298 4.78 -16.73 -8.43
N ALA A 299 3.99 -15.69 -8.17
CA ALA A 299 4.30 -14.31 -8.54
C ALA A 299 5.57 -13.80 -7.84
N MET A 300 5.70 -14.05 -6.53
CA MET A 300 6.88 -13.64 -5.76
C MET A 300 8.13 -14.47 -6.16
N THR A 301 7.98 -15.77 -6.40
CA THR A 301 9.09 -16.62 -6.89
C THR A 301 9.58 -16.15 -8.25
N ALA A 302 8.68 -15.85 -9.18
CA ALA A 302 9.04 -15.30 -10.49
C ALA A 302 9.77 -13.94 -10.34
N GLY A 303 9.25 -13.04 -9.51
CA GLY A 303 9.91 -11.77 -9.21
C GLY A 303 11.29 -11.94 -8.58
N ALA A 304 11.43 -12.87 -7.63
CA ALA A 304 12.72 -13.16 -6.99
C ALA A 304 13.73 -13.74 -7.99
N ALA A 305 13.31 -14.65 -8.88
CA ALA A 305 14.17 -15.19 -9.92
C ALA A 305 14.66 -14.12 -10.89
N LEU A 306 13.77 -13.25 -11.37
CA LEU A 306 14.14 -12.13 -12.25
C LEU A 306 15.12 -11.17 -11.56
N LEU A 307 14.88 -10.85 -10.29
CA LEU A 307 15.77 -9.98 -9.52
C LEU A 307 17.14 -10.65 -9.27
N ALA A 308 17.16 -11.97 -9.01
CA ALA A 308 18.41 -12.72 -8.88
C ALA A 308 19.20 -12.71 -10.21
N ILE A 309 18.53 -12.83 -11.36
CA ILE A 309 19.18 -12.71 -12.68
C ILE A 309 19.81 -11.31 -12.84
N CYS A 310 19.12 -10.24 -12.41
CA CYS A 310 19.70 -8.89 -12.40
C CYS A 310 20.99 -8.80 -11.56
N ALA A 311 21.05 -9.54 -10.45
CA ALA A 311 22.23 -9.56 -9.57
C ALA A 311 23.45 -10.26 -10.18
N THR A 312 23.27 -11.12 -11.19
CA THR A 312 24.40 -11.87 -11.81
C THR A 312 25.33 -10.99 -12.66
N GLY A 313 24.86 -9.84 -13.11
CA GLY A 313 25.62 -8.98 -14.03
C GLY A 313 25.61 -9.44 -15.51
N TRP A 314 25.02 -10.58 -15.85
CA TRP A 314 25.06 -11.16 -17.21
C TRP A 314 24.32 -10.35 -18.26
N LEU A 315 23.30 -9.58 -17.86
CA LEU A 315 22.41 -8.91 -18.79
C LEU A 315 22.94 -7.55 -19.32
N GLY A 316 24.00 -7.03 -18.71
CA GLY A 316 24.42 -5.66 -18.96
C GLY A 316 23.38 -4.62 -18.52
N GLY A 317 23.60 -3.34 -18.80
CA GLY A 317 22.74 -2.25 -18.31
C GLY A 317 21.31 -2.31 -18.84
N THR A 318 21.14 -2.34 -20.17
CA THR A 318 19.82 -2.36 -20.81
C THR A 318 19.03 -3.60 -20.47
N GLY A 319 19.67 -4.78 -20.47
CA GLY A 319 19.01 -6.03 -20.10
C GLY A 319 18.53 -6.01 -18.64
N THR A 320 19.36 -5.51 -17.73
CA THR A 320 18.97 -5.35 -16.30
C THR A 320 17.79 -4.39 -16.14
N MET A 321 17.74 -3.28 -16.87
CA MET A 321 16.60 -2.36 -16.86
C MET A 321 15.30 -3.03 -17.28
N VAL A 322 15.32 -3.80 -18.37
CA VAL A 322 14.14 -4.53 -18.88
C VAL A 322 13.69 -5.60 -17.89
N VAL A 323 14.62 -6.37 -17.32
CA VAL A 323 14.28 -7.44 -16.38
C VAL A 323 13.80 -6.87 -15.04
N LEU A 324 14.32 -5.73 -14.58
CA LEU A 324 13.77 -5.02 -13.42
C LEU A 324 12.31 -4.58 -13.67
N ALA A 325 12.00 -4.03 -14.85
CA ALA A 325 10.63 -3.71 -15.20
C ALA A 325 9.72 -4.94 -15.22
N ALA A 326 10.19 -6.06 -15.80
CA ALA A 326 9.48 -7.34 -15.79
C ALA A 326 9.28 -7.90 -14.36
N THR A 327 10.22 -7.66 -13.45
CA THR A 327 10.08 -7.99 -12.02
C THR A 327 8.88 -7.28 -11.42
N GLY A 328 8.71 -5.99 -11.72
CA GLY A 328 7.54 -5.23 -11.29
C GLY A 328 6.23 -5.87 -11.74
N PHE A 329 6.13 -6.29 -13.01
CA PHE A 329 4.96 -6.98 -13.53
C PHE A 329 4.68 -8.30 -12.79
N ALA A 330 5.71 -9.14 -12.60
CA ALA A 330 5.57 -10.41 -11.92
C ALA A 330 5.04 -10.23 -10.48
N VAL A 331 5.66 -9.33 -9.70
CA VAL A 331 5.23 -9.02 -8.33
C VAL A 331 3.82 -8.44 -8.31
N GLY A 332 3.49 -7.56 -9.27
CA GLY A 332 2.19 -6.92 -9.39
C GLY A 332 1.04 -7.93 -9.52
N ILE A 333 1.21 -9.01 -10.28
CA ILE A 333 0.19 -10.07 -10.43
C ILE A 333 -0.23 -10.64 -9.06
N GLY A 334 0.69 -10.76 -8.12
CA GLY A 334 0.43 -11.29 -6.78
C GLY A 334 -0.41 -10.38 -5.88
N GLY A 335 -0.44 -9.06 -6.15
CA GLY A 335 -1.04 -8.07 -5.27
C GLY A 335 -2.51 -8.36 -4.90
N PRO A 336 -3.45 -8.45 -5.85
CA PRO A 336 -4.86 -8.68 -5.53
C PRO A 336 -5.11 -10.03 -4.83
N SER A 337 -4.36 -11.08 -5.19
CA SER A 337 -4.46 -12.39 -4.53
C SER A 337 -3.94 -12.35 -3.10
N ARG A 338 -2.91 -11.53 -2.82
CA ARG A 338 -2.40 -11.25 -1.46
C ARG A 338 -3.52 -10.67 -0.58
N ASP A 339 -4.23 -9.67 -1.08
CA ASP A 339 -5.27 -8.99 -0.31
C ASP A 339 -6.50 -9.90 -0.09
N MET A 340 -6.81 -10.77 -1.06
CA MET A 340 -7.78 -11.85 -0.88
C MET A 340 -7.36 -12.86 0.21
N MET A 341 -6.06 -13.15 0.32
CA MET A 341 -5.50 -14.03 1.35
C MET A 341 -5.67 -13.44 2.75
N ILE A 342 -5.37 -12.13 2.92
CA ILE A 342 -5.58 -11.42 4.19
C ILE A 342 -7.06 -11.43 4.56
N LYS A 343 -7.95 -11.18 3.59
CA LYS A 343 -9.39 -11.24 3.82
C LYS A 343 -9.82 -12.60 4.40
N LYS A 344 -9.36 -13.70 3.80
CA LYS A 344 -9.68 -15.07 4.28
C LYS A 344 -9.15 -15.31 5.71
N ALA A 345 -8.02 -14.68 6.08
CA ALA A 345 -7.41 -14.79 7.40
C ALA A 345 -8.07 -13.92 8.47
N THR A 346 -8.89 -12.94 8.06
CA THR A 346 -9.45 -11.91 8.94
C THR A 346 -10.73 -12.38 9.61
N PRO A 347 -10.84 -12.38 10.97
CA PRO A 347 -12.07 -12.67 11.68
C PRO A 347 -13.18 -11.63 11.39
N LYS A 348 -14.44 -12.05 11.44
CA LYS A 348 -15.57 -11.13 11.31
C LYS A 348 -15.51 -10.03 12.39
N GLY A 349 -15.74 -8.78 11.99
CA GLY A 349 -15.73 -7.63 12.89
C GLY A 349 -14.35 -7.13 13.34
N ALA A 350 -13.26 -7.66 12.76
CA ALA A 350 -11.88 -7.26 13.07
C ALA A 350 -11.11 -6.78 11.82
N THR A 351 -11.82 -6.39 10.76
CA THR A 351 -11.18 -6.03 9.48
C THR A 351 -10.20 -4.87 9.66
N GLY A 352 -10.62 -3.78 10.28
CA GLY A 352 -9.76 -2.62 10.50
C GLY A 352 -8.50 -2.96 11.29
N ARG A 353 -8.64 -3.67 12.41
CA ARG A 353 -7.52 -4.06 13.30
C ARG A 353 -6.53 -4.99 12.60
N VAL A 354 -7.01 -6.00 11.88
CA VAL A 354 -6.16 -6.96 11.18
C VAL A 354 -5.43 -6.29 10.02
N TYR A 355 -6.16 -5.55 9.17
CA TYR A 355 -5.53 -4.84 8.06
C TYR A 355 -4.56 -3.76 8.54
N GLY A 356 -4.92 -2.97 9.57
CA GLY A 356 -4.01 -2.00 10.17
C GLY A 356 -2.71 -2.62 10.66
N THR A 357 -2.79 -3.73 11.39
CA THR A 357 -1.61 -4.44 11.90
C THR A 357 -0.79 -5.08 10.76
N VAL A 358 -1.44 -5.75 9.83
CA VAL A 358 -0.75 -6.44 8.73
C VAL A 358 -0.05 -5.44 7.82
N TYR A 359 -0.72 -4.36 7.45
CA TYR A 359 -0.16 -3.35 6.55
C TYR A 359 0.88 -2.44 7.21
N SER A 360 0.92 -2.35 8.55
CA SER A 360 2.05 -1.68 9.22
C SER A 360 3.39 -2.37 8.95
N GLY A 361 3.37 -3.66 8.58
CA GLY A 361 4.54 -4.36 8.05
C GLY A 361 5.14 -3.71 6.81
N LEU A 362 4.31 -3.07 5.97
CA LEU A 362 4.76 -2.29 4.82
C LEU A 362 5.62 -1.10 5.24
N ASP A 363 5.13 -0.27 6.17
CA ASP A 363 5.87 0.89 6.66
C ASP A 363 7.17 0.48 7.36
N VAL A 364 7.14 -0.61 8.14
CA VAL A 364 8.35 -1.17 8.78
C VAL A 364 9.34 -1.66 7.73
N GLY A 365 8.87 -2.28 6.64
CA GLY A 365 9.71 -2.69 5.52
C GLY A 365 10.42 -1.52 4.85
N PHE A 366 9.69 -0.42 4.58
CA PHE A 366 10.27 0.81 4.04
C PHE A 366 11.27 1.49 5.01
N ALA A 367 11.01 1.41 6.32
CA ALA A 367 11.91 2.00 7.32
C ALA A 367 13.21 1.18 7.50
N VAL A 368 13.12 -0.15 7.52
CA VAL A 368 14.26 -1.04 7.79
C VAL A 368 15.14 -1.27 6.57
N SER A 369 14.54 -1.34 5.37
CA SER A 369 15.26 -1.69 4.14
C SER A 369 16.44 -0.76 3.84
N PRO A 370 16.33 0.58 3.89
CA PRO A 370 17.46 1.47 3.66
C PRO A 370 18.59 1.30 4.68
N MET A 371 18.28 0.94 5.92
CA MET A 371 19.29 0.70 6.95
C MET A 371 20.13 -0.54 6.64
N VAL A 372 19.48 -1.62 6.21
CA VAL A 372 20.17 -2.89 5.91
C VAL A 372 20.90 -2.81 4.58
N PHE A 373 20.20 -2.42 3.52
CA PHE A 373 20.75 -2.42 2.17
C PHE A 373 21.58 -1.18 1.86
N GLY A 374 21.38 -0.07 2.58
CA GLY A 374 22.26 1.10 2.52
C GLY A 374 23.68 0.77 2.93
N ALA A 375 23.85 -0.04 3.99
CA ALA A 375 25.18 -0.51 4.39
C ALA A 375 25.84 -1.34 3.28
N PHE A 376 25.10 -2.16 2.54
CA PHE A 376 25.66 -2.89 1.38
C PHE A 376 26.08 -1.93 0.25
N MET A 377 25.28 -0.90 0.01
CA MET A 377 25.58 0.14 -0.98
C MET A 377 26.83 0.94 -0.61
N ASP A 378 26.99 1.30 0.67
CA ASP A 378 28.16 2.04 1.17
C ASP A 378 29.47 1.23 1.01
N HIS A 379 29.39 -0.10 1.10
CA HIS A 379 30.53 -0.99 0.86
C HIS A 379 30.75 -1.30 -0.63
N GLY A 380 29.94 -0.75 -1.54
CA GLY A 380 30.05 -1.04 -2.97
C GLY A 380 29.51 -2.42 -3.38
N TRP A 381 28.75 -3.07 -2.52
CA TRP A 381 28.21 -4.43 -2.78
C TRP A 381 26.90 -4.38 -3.59
N TYR A 382 26.95 -3.70 -4.73
CA TYR A 382 25.78 -3.39 -5.55
C TYR A 382 25.02 -4.66 -6.03
N ALA A 383 25.76 -5.65 -6.56
CA ALA A 383 25.18 -6.91 -6.99
C ALA A 383 24.56 -7.69 -5.80
N LEU A 384 25.24 -7.67 -4.65
CA LEU A 384 24.76 -8.31 -3.42
C LEU A 384 23.49 -7.64 -2.88
N THR A 385 23.34 -6.33 -3.10
CA THR A 385 22.11 -5.60 -2.76
C THR A 385 20.90 -6.13 -3.54
N LEU A 386 21.03 -6.34 -4.86
CA LEU A 386 19.97 -6.96 -5.67
C LEU A 386 19.75 -8.44 -5.29
N GLY A 387 20.83 -9.20 -5.10
CA GLY A 387 20.75 -10.60 -4.68
C GLY A 387 20.12 -10.77 -3.30
N GLY A 388 20.46 -9.90 -2.35
CA GLY A 388 19.83 -9.85 -1.04
C GLY A 388 18.35 -9.50 -1.10
N ALA A 389 17.97 -8.54 -1.95
CA ALA A 389 16.56 -8.23 -2.18
C ALA A 389 15.79 -9.40 -2.80
N ALA A 390 16.41 -10.13 -3.75
CA ALA A 390 15.84 -11.36 -4.32
C ALA A 390 15.63 -12.44 -3.25
N LEU A 391 16.61 -12.63 -2.37
CA LEU A 391 16.52 -13.59 -1.26
C LEU A 391 15.38 -13.20 -0.28
N VAL A 392 15.28 -11.92 0.08
CA VAL A 392 14.21 -11.42 0.96
C VAL A 392 12.83 -11.65 0.31
N LEU A 393 12.71 -11.41 -0.99
CA LEU A 393 11.48 -11.69 -1.73
C LEU A 393 11.16 -13.21 -1.77
N LEU A 394 12.16 -14.04 -1.92
CA LEU A 394 11.99 -15.50 -1.86
C LEU A 394 11.55 -15.96 -0.46
N ILE A 395 12.11 -15.39 0.59
CA ILE A 395 11.69 -15.68 1.97
C ILE A 395 10.23 -15.26 2.18
N SER A 396 9.75 -14.19 1.53
CA SER A 396 8.35 -13.79 1.60
C SER A 396 7.39 -14.86 1.04
N VAL A 397 7.85 -15.70 0.11
CA VAL A 397 7.06 -16.84 -0.41
C VAL A 397 6.75 -17.84 0.71
N TYR A 398 7.72 -18.11 1.58
CA TYR A 398 7.50 -18.98 2.73
C TYR A 398 6.43 -18.40 3.68
N ALA A 399 6.44 -17.09 3.88
CA ALA A 399 5.38 -16.41 4.65
C ALA A 399 4.00 -16.57 3.98
N ALA A 400 3.90 -16.41 2.67
CA ALA A 400 2.65 -16.58 1.91
C ALA A 400 2.10 -18.02 2.03
N ILE A 401 2.95 -19.02 1.89
CA ILE A 401 2.58 -20.44 2.06
C ILE A 401 2.11 -20.70 3.50
N GLY A 402 2.80 -20.12 4.49
CA GLY A 402 2.42 -20.20 5.91
C GLY A 402 1.03 -19.64 6.21
N VAL A 403 0.58 -18.62 5.48
CA VAL A 403 -0.81 -18.12 5.54
C VAL A 403 -1.77 -19.13 4.93
N GLY A 404 -1.46 -19.67 3.74
CA GLY A 404 -2.32 -20.62 3.03
C GLY A 404 -2.65 -21.85 3.89
N HIS A 405 -1.65 -22.49 4.46
CA HIS A 405 -1.81 -23.66 5.33
C HIS A 405 -2.73 -23.41 6.54
N ARG A 406 -2.75 -22.19 7.09
CA ARG A 406 -3.53 -21.83 8.29
C ARG A 406 -4.94 -21.32 7.99
N THR A 407 -5.21 -20.95 6.74
CA THR A 407 -6.55 -20.55 6.30
C THR A 407 -7.40 -21.73 5.82
N VAL A 408 -6.77 -22.80 5.34
CA VAL A 408 -7.46 -24.05 4.94
C VAL A 408 -7.87 -24.89 6.15
N ALA A 409 -7.17 -24.77 7.27
CA ALA A 409 -7.45 -25.51 8.52
C ALA A 409 -8.61 -24.91 9.36
N ARG A 410 -9.30 -23.89 8.87
CA ARG A 410 -10.50 -23.29 9.46
C ARG A 410 -11.71 -23.49 8.57
#